data_30e8d8bfc8607e68cf4459b795d6feae
#
_entry.id   30e8d8bfc8607e68cf4459b795d6feae
#
_cell.length_a   1.000
_cell.length_b   1.000
_cell.length_c   1.000
_cell.angle_alpha   90.00
_cell.angle_beta   90.00
_cell.angle_gamma   90.00
#
_symmetry.space_group_name_H-M   'P 1'
#
loop_
_entity.id
_entity.type
_entity.pdbx_description
1 polymer ?
#
loop_
_entity_poly.entity_id
_entity_poly.type
_entity_poly.pdbx_seq_one_letter_code
_entity_poly.pdbx_strand_id
1 'polypeptide(L)'
;MKAIVRIILLSLCLYSCTEKQELPATFNYDTEVIAVFAPRGINDQSSAGQMYKGLTQITDAQKISFRPVFPLTFEEGAETLARLAGADQKGCKRLIISTDPGYSEHLQETASQGLIVNTDSTKLLIFDGDFKHDDVYVAHVPYYAMMYKAGYIAGKMNDVENVRIYIANDNYRYIREGRDGFIDGFSLSKANEVDVYDYSTINDDDTEGFMMRNIAYMSDAHECSKGDFDMILPICGETIWGFLRYNRENPGEFYTIGVGADMSIYSSDVPFSCVEHLDRIVSACVMDWMDNRLEHYRIFGLDEGWVELVVSEQYKSLMEPMSQEIHRQATEKEEHYAK
;
A
#
# COMPACT_ATOMS: atom_id res chain seq x y z
N MET A 1 5.77 -9.21 68.49
CA MET A 1 5.37 -8.21 67.49
C MET A 1 5.99 -8.42 66.11
N LYS A 2 7.30 -8.65 65.94
CA LYS A 2 7.93 -8.85 64.59
C LYS A 2 7.48 -10.09 63.83
N ALA A 3 7.05 -11.17 64.47
CA ALA A 3 6.58 -12.39 63.83
C ALA A 3 5.13 -12.27 63.27
N ILE A 4 4.26 -11.56 63.96
CA ILE A 4 2.86 -11.34 63.56
C ILE A 4 2.78 -10.44 62.33
N VAL A 5 3.63 -9.43 62.21
CA VAL A 5 3.70 -8.53 61.05
C VAL A 5 4.17 -9.27 59.77
N ARG A 6 5.08 -10.24 59.91
CA ARG A 6 5.51 -11.08 58.76
C ARG A 6 4.43 -12.03 58.25
N ILE A 7 3.58 -12.57 59.12
CA ILE A 7 2.48 -13.44 58.73
C ILE A 7 1.39 -12.64 58.03
N ILE A 8 1.09 -11.44 58.46
CA ILE A 8 0.13 -10.54 57.80
C ILE A 8 0.60 -10.08 56.43
N LEU A 9 1.90 -9.79 56.24
CA LEU A 9 2.46 -9.46 54.92
C LEU A 9 2.45 -10.66 53.98
N LEU A 10 2.68 -11.90 54.42
CA LEU A 10 2.61 -13.08 53.58
C LEU A 10 1.17 -13.40 53.18
N SER A 11 0.18 -13.17 54.04
CA SER A 11 -1.24 -13.39 53.73
C SER A 11 -1.78 -12.35 52.73
N LEU A 12 -1.29 -11.11 52.73
CA LEU A 12 -1.64 -10.10 51.74
C LEU A 12 -1.06 -10.39 50.35
N CYS A 13 0.11 -11.01 50.27
CA CYS A 13 0.69 -11.44 48.98
C CYS A 13 -0.08 -12.63 48.35
N LEU A 14 -0.76 -13.45 49.16
CA LEU A 14 -1.54 -14.58 48.64
C LEU A 14 -2.96 -14.19 48.19
N TYR A 15 -3.47 -13.03 48.63
CA TYR A 15 -4.78 -12.52 48.19
C TYR A 15 -4.71 -11.71 46.90
N SER A 16 -3.52 -11.32 46.46
CA SER A 16 -3.33 -10.55 45.21
C SER A 16 -3.33 -11.38 43.92
N CYS A 17 -3.47 -12.70 43.99
CA CYS A 17 -3.42 -13.61 42.85
C CYS A 17 -4.72 -14.31 42.52
N THR A 18 -5.88 -13.78 42.92
CA THR A 18 -7.20 -14.33 42.55
C THR A 18 -8.10 -13.33 41.84
N GLU A 19 -7.57 -12.36 41.13
CA GLU A 19 -8.32 -11.89 39.96
C GLU A 19 -8.32 -13.06 39.00
N LYS A 20 -9.51 -13.67 38.82
CA LYS A 20 -9.76 -14.50 37.65
C LYS A 20 -9.43 -13.63 36.45
N GLN A 21 -8.23 -13.80 35.88
CA GLN A 21 -8.02 -13.41 34.49
C GLN A 21 -9.15 -14.11 33.74
N GLU A 22 -10.15 -13.36 33.34
CA GLU A 22 -11.06 -13.84 32.31
C GLU A 22 -10.12 -14.24 31.18
N LEU A 23 -10.06 -15.53 30.91
CA LEU A 23 -9.34 -16.04 29.74
C LEU A 23 -9.88 -15.24 28.56
N PRO A 24 -9.03 -14.59 27.77
CA PRO A 24 -9.46 -13.82 26.62
C PRO A 24 -10.43 -14.72 25.83
N ALA A 25 -11.53 -14.14 25.40
CA ALA A 25 -12.56 -14.85 24.63
C ALA A 25 -11.85 -15.76 23.63
N THR A 26 -12.14 -17.05 23.68
CA THR A 26 -11.40 -18.11 22.99
C THR A 26 -11.17 -17.74 21.54
N PHE A 27 -9.91 -17.59 21.16
CA PHE A 27 -9.52 -17.41 19.76
C PHE A 27 -10.11 -18.55 18.92
N ASN A 28 -10.67 -18.22 17.79
CA ASN A 28 -11.13 -19.21 16.83
C ASN A 28 -9.93 -19.69 16.00
N TYR A 29 -9.32 -20.77 16.41
CA TYR A 29 -8.17 -21.37 15.69
C TYR A 29 -8.61 -22.12 14.41
N ASP A 30 -9.90 -22.31 14.20
CA ASP A 30 -10.43 -22.94 12.98
C ASP A 30 -10.61 -21.90 11.84
N THR A 31 -10.23 -20.65 12.08
CA THR A 31 -10.25 -19.56 11.09
C THR A 31 -8.91 -18.82 11.11
N GLU A 32 -8.25 -18.78 9.96
CA GLU A 32 -6.89 -18.26 9.82
C GLU A 32 -6.79 -17.30 8.63
N VAL A 33 -6.11 -16.16 8.83
CA VAL A 33 -5.62 -15.29 7.76
C VAL A 33 -4.11 -15.46 7.66
N ILE A 34 -3.61 -15.74 6.46
CA ILE A 34 -2.18 -15.84 6.16
C ILE A 34 -1.84 -14.78 5.14
N ALA A 35 -0.94 -13.86 5.45
CA ALA A 35 -0.48 -12.86 4.50
C ALA A 35 1.00 -13.05 4.18
N VAL A 36 1.32 -13.16 2.91
CA VAL A 36 2.68 -13.24 2.39
C VAL A 36 3.09 -11.88 1.86
N PHE A 37 4.08 -11.28 2.51
CA PHE A 37 4.60 -9.94 2.22
C PHE A 37 5.74 -10.01 1.21
N ALA A 38 6.01 -8.88 0.54
CA ALA A 38 7.19 -8.78 -0.32
C ALA A 38 8.49 -8.87 0.51
N PRO A 39 9.58 -9.37 -0.07
CA PRO A 39 10.89 -9.46 0.63
C PRO A 39 11.51 -8.10 0.95
N ARG A 40 10.92 -7.01 0.47
CA ARG A 40 11.34 -5.62 0.77
C ARG A 40 11.16 -5.22 2.23
N GLY A 41 10.47 -6.06 3.03
CA GLY A 41 10.18 -5.82 4.44
C GLY A 41 8.98 -4.90 4.66
N ILE A 42 8.76 -4.56 5.92
CA ILE A 42 7.68 -3.66 6.36
C ILE A 42 8.26 -2.49 7.14
N ASN A 43 7.69 -1.31 6.96
CA ASN A 43 7.85 -0.17 7.84
C ASN A 43 6.50 0.54 8.02
N ASP A 44 6.38 1.40 9.02
CA ASP A 44 5.09 1.99 9.44
C ASP A 44 4.37 2.79 8.34
N GLN A 45 5.09 3.28 7.35
CA GLN A 45 4.55 4.12 6.28
C GLN A 45 4.50 3.42 4.91
N SER A 46 5.01 2.19 4.80
CA SER A 46 4.93 1.42 3.57
C SER A 46 3.54 0.82 3.37
N SER A 47 3.19 0.51 2.11
CA SER A 47 1.98 -0.25 1.78
C SER A 47 1.91 -1.56 2.58
N ALA A 48 3.03 -2.28 2.68
CA ALA A 48 3.14 -3.50 3.48
C ALA A 48 2.90 -3.25 4.98
N GLY A 49 3.41 -2.15 5.53
CA GLY A 49 3.20 -1.76 6.94
C GLY A 49 1.75 -1.42 7.23
N GLN A 50 1.07 -0.68 6.35
CA GLN A 50 -0.36 -0.38 6.47
C GLN A 50 -1.20 -1.67 6.44
N MET A 51 -0.94 -2.59 5.49
CA MET A 51 -1.64 -3.88 5.40
C MET A 51 -1.40 -4.72 6.66
N TYR A 52 -0.16 -4.81 7.13
CA TYR A 52 0.17 -5.54 8.36
C TYR A 52 -0.61 -5.01 9.56
N LYS A 53 -0.68 -3.69 9.72
CA LYS A 53 -1.44 -3.02 10.77
C LYS A 53 -2.93 -3.35 10.66
N GLY A 54 -3.53 -3.20 9.47
CA GLY A 54 -4.94 -3.50 9.24
C GLY A 54 -5.28 -4.96 9.53
N LEU A 55 -4.44 -5.90 9.06
CA LEU A 55 -4.60 -7.34 9.32
C LEU A 55 -4.52 -7.65 10.81
N THR A 56 -3.54 -7.10 11.52
CA THR A 56 -3.43 -7.31 12.97
C THR A 56 -4.66 -6.80 13.69
N GLN A 57 -5.14 -5.60 13.36
CA GLN A 57 -6.30 -5.00 14.01
C GLN A 57 -7.59 -5.79 13.76
N ILE A 58 -7.85 -6.18 12.51
CA ILE A 58 -9.09 -6.89 12.17
C ILE A 58 -9.10 -8.31 12.72
N THR A 59 -7.99 -9.04 12.67
CA THR A 59 -7.92 -10.40 13.19
C THR A 59 -8.03 -10.45 14.71
N ASP A 60 -7.45 -9.48 15.42
CA ASP A 60 -7.61 -9.31 16.85
C ASP A 60 -9.08 -8.98 17.22
N ALA A 61 -9.72 -8.08 16.48
CA ALA A 61 -11.12 -7.72 16.69
C ALA A 61 -12.07 -8.91 16.47
N GLN A 62 -11.79 -9.71 15.44
CA GLN A 62 -12.61 -10.90 15.09
C GLN A 62 -12.20 -12.17 15.85
N LYS A 63 -11.14 -12.13 16.67
CA LYS A 63 -10.62 -13.27 17.43
C LYS A 63 -10.25 -14.47 16.55
N ILE A 64 -9.68 -14.21 15.38
CA ILE A 64 -9.18 -15.23 14.43
C ILE A 64 -7.67 -15.22 14.37
N SER A 65 -7.08 -16.33 13.89
CA SER A 65 -5.63 -16.46 13.78
C SER A 65 -5.06 -15.61 12.65
N PHE A 66 -3.94 -14.93 12.89
CA PHE A 66 -3.16 -14.23 11.87
C PHE A 66 -1.74 -14.76 11.79
N ARG A 67 -1.30 -15.10 10.59
CA ARG A 67 0.05 -15.56 10.32
C ARG A 67 0.70 -14.74 9.21
N PRO A 68 1.52 -13.73 9.55
CA PRO A 68 2.34 -13.05 8.57
C PRO A 68 3.52 -13.93 8.13
N VAL A 69 3.86 -13.86 6.85
CA VAL A 69 5.01 -14.53 6.24
C VAL A 69 5.89 -13.47 5.58
N PHE A 70 7.16 -13.46 5.94
CA PHE A 70 8.17 -12.54 5.40
C PHE A 70 9.26 -13.36 4.70
N PRO A 71 9.11 -13.63 3.39
CA PRO A 71 10.10 -14.35 2.63
C PRO A 71 11.38 -13.52 2.44
N LEU A 72 12.50 -14.18 2.21
CA LEU A 72 13.78 -13.52 1.94
C LEU A 72 13.91 -13.12 0.46
N THR A 73 13.22 -13.84 -0.44
CA THR A 73 13.20 -13.57 -1.90
C THR A 73 11.79 -13.66 -2.44
N PHE A 74 11.55 -13.09 -3.63
CA PHE A 74 10.27 -13.24 -4.33
C PHE A 74 9.98 -14.70 -4.69
N GLU A 75 11.00 -15.47 -5.08
CA GLU A 75 10.87 -16.90 -5.39
C GLU A 75 10.37 -17.68 -4.16
N GLU A 76 10.98 -17.50 -2.98
CA GLU A 76 10.54 -18.14 -1.73
C GLU A 76 9.08 -17.76 -1.40
N GLY A 77 8.71 -16.48 -1.59
CA GLY A 77 7.36 -16.00 -1.36
C GLY A 77 6.36 -16.63 -2.32
N ALA A 78 6.68 -16.70 -3.60
CA ALA A 78 5.87 -17.32 -4.64
C ALA A 78 5.64 -18.81 -4.40
N GLU A 79 6.71 -19.57 -4.09
CA GLU A 79 6.61 -20.98 -3.72
C GLU A 79 5.74 -21.19 -2.46
N THR A 80 5.88 -20.29 -1.49
CA THR A 80 5.07 -20.34 -0.25
C THR A 80 3.59 -20.09 -0.56
N LEU A 81 3.27 -19.09 -1.38
CA LEU A 81 1.89 -18.82 -1.82
C LEU A 81 1.30 -20.00 -2.59
N ALA A 82 2.03 -20.55 -3.56
CA ALA A 82 1.60 -21.71 -4.33
C ALA A 82 1.31 -22.92 -3.45
N ARG A 83 2.22 -23.23 -2.51
CA ARG A 83 2.05 -24.33 -1.55
C ARG A 83 0.86 -24.11 -0.62
N LEU A 84 0.63 -22.89 -0.14
CA LEU A 84 -0.50 -22.56 0.74
C LEU A 84 -1.82 -22.62 -0.02
N ALA A 85 -1.86 -22.05 -1.22
CA ALA A 85 -3.04 -22.02 -2.08
C ALA A 85 -3.39 -23.39 -2.68
N GLY A 86 -2.41 -24.27 -2.87
CA GLY A 86 -2.61 -25.64 -3.35
C GLY A 86 -3.04 -26.64 -2.27
N ALA A 87 -3.14 -26.23 -1.00
CA ALA A 87 -3.45 -27.13 0.11
C ALA A 87 -4.84 -26.83 0.71
N ASP A 88 -5.80 -27.74 0.47
CA ASP A 88 -7.07 -27.71 1.21
C ASP A 88 -6.85 -28.26 2.63
N GLN A 89 -7.09 -27.43 3.63
CA GLN A 89 -6.96 -27.84 5.03
C GLN A 89 -8.35 -28.06 5.64
N LYS A 90 -8.79 -29.31 5.62
CA LYS A 90 -10.09 -29.70 6.17
C LYS A 90 -10.26 -29.23 7.61
N GLY A 91 -11.37 -28.57 7.89
CA GLY A 91 -11.73 -28.12 9.25
C GLY A 91 -11.14 -26.76 9.64
N CYS A 92 -10.44 -26.06 8.73
CA CYS A 92 -9.95 -24.69 8.96
C CYS A 92 -10.40 -23.79 7.80
N LYS A 93 -11.12 -22.70 8.12
CA LYS A 93 -11.45 -21.65 7.15
C LYS A 93 -10.23 -20.74 6.97
N ARG A 94 -9.72 -20.59 5.75
CA ARG A 94 -8.45 -19.90 5.48
C ARG A 94 -8.57 -18.87 4.39
N LEU A 95 -8.07 -17.66 4.66
CA LEU A 95 -7.79 -16.64 3.66
C LEU A 95 -6.28 -16.50 3.50
N ILE A 96 -5.78 -16.74 2.30
CA ILE A 96 -4.37 -16.52 1.93
C ILE A 96 -4.31 -15.21 1.16
N ILE A 97 -3.45 -14.30 1.56
CA ILE A 97 -3.32 -12.97 0.97
C ILE A 97 -1.91 -12.83 0.40
N SER A 98 -1.82 -12.56 -0.90
CA SER A 98 -0.63 -11.99 -1.53
C SER A 98 -0.71 -10.47 -1.43
N THR A 99 0.21 -9.85 -0.67
CA THR A 99 0.16 -8.41 -0.41
C THR A 99 0.93 -7.59 -1.45
N ASP A 100 1.52 -8.24 -2.44
CA ASP A 100 2.36 -7.58 -3.45
C ASP A 100 2.07 -8.15 -4.85
N PRO A 101 1.87 -7.29 -5.87
CA PRO A 101 1.65 -7.73 -7.25
C PRO A 101 2.86 -8.43 -7.89
N GLY A 102 4.06 -8.33 -7.33
CA GLY A 102 5.25 -9.03 -7.80
C GLY A 102 5.12 -10.55 -7.80
N TYR A 103 4.12 -11.11 -7.09
CA TYR A 103 3.82 -12.54 -7.14
C TYR A 103 2.83 -12.94 -8.26
N SER A 104 2.28 -11.96 -9.00
CA SER A 104 1.16 -12.20 -9.94
C SER A 104 1.50 -13.19 -11.05
N GLU A 105 2.66 -13.06 -11.69
CA GLU A 105 3.08 -13.93 -12.79
C GLU A 105 3.16 -15.39 -12.35
N HIS A 106 3.82 -15.65 -11.22
CA HIS A 106 3.96 -17.01 -10.68
C HIS A 106 2.60 -17.59 -10.24
N LEU A 107 1.73 -16.78 -9.66
CA LEU A 107 0.38 -17.22 -9.25
C LEU A 107 -0.52 -17.44 -10.46
N GLN A 108 -0.38 -16.68 -11.52
CA GLN A 108 -1.07 -16.92 -12.80
C GLN A 108 -0.66 -18.25 -13.40
N GLU A 109 0.63 -18.57 -13.40
CA GLU A 109 1.12 -19.87 -13.87
C GLU A 109 0.55 -21.00 -13.01
N THR A 110 0.62 -20.88 -11.67
CA THR A 110 0.08 -21.86 -10.72
C THR A 110 -1.43 -22.08 -10.93
N ALA A 111 -2.21 -21.01 -11.14
CA ALA A 111 -3.63 -21.07 -11.42
C ALA A 111 -3.94 -21.75 -12.73
N SER A 112 -3.19 -21.43 -13.81
CA SER A 112 -3.36 -22.03 -15.15
C SER A 112 -3.11 -23.56 -15.16
N GLN A 113 -2.29 -24.05 -14.23
CA GLN A 113 -2.03 -25.47 -14.03
C GLN A 113 -3.09 -26.16 -13.16
N GLY A 114 -4.11 -25.43 -12.67
CA GLY A 114 -5.15 -25.98 -11.79
C GLY A 114 -4.64 -26.38 -10.40
N LEU A 115 -3.55 -25.75 -9.94
CA LEU A 115 -2.91 -26.06 -8.65
C LEU A 115 -3.43 -25.19 -7.50
N ILE A 116 -4.27 -24.19 -7.78
CA ILE A 116 -4.91 -23.36 -6.75
C ILE A 116 -6.22 -24.04 -6.30
N VAL A 117 -6.36 -24.20 -4.99
CA VAL A 117 -7.59 -24.72 -4.38
C VAL A 117 -8.49 -23.55 -3.99
N ASN A 118 -9.64 -23.45 -4.67
CA ASN A 118 -10.70 -22.51 -4.32
C ASN A 118 -11.90 -23.29 -3.78
N THR A 119 -12.00 -23.36 -2.45
CA THR A 119 -13.11 -24.04 -1.75
C THR A 119 -13.79 -23.07 -0.80
N ASP A 120 -14.89 -23.49 -0.18
CA ASP A 120 -15.53 -22.69 0.88
C ASP A 120 -14.62 -22.49 2.10
N SER A 121 -13.62 -23.37 2.27
CA SER A 121 -12.67 -23.33 3.38
C SER A 121 -11.38 -22.57 3.05
N THR A 122 -10.95 -22.49 1.76
CA THR A 122 -9.67 -21.88 1.38
C THR A 122 -9.87 -20.93 0.22
N LYS A 123 -9.46 -19.66 0.39
CA LYS A 123 -9.50 -18.62 -0.64
C LYS A 123 -8.11 -17.98 -0.78
N LEU A 124 -7.75 -17.61 -2.02
CA LEU A 124 -6.56 -16.82 -2.34
C LEU A 124 -6.99 -15.42 -2.81
N LEU A 125 -6.53 -14.40 -2.12
CA LEU A 125 -6.70 -12.98 -2.46
C LEU A 125 -5.35 -12.37 -2.86
N ILE A 126 -5.30 -11.67 -3.97
CA ILE A 126 -4.11 -10.94 -4.44
C ILE A 126 -4.42 -9.45 -4.47
N PHE A 127 -3.52 -8.64 -3.91
CA PHE A 127 -3.55 -7.18 -4.08
C PHE A 127 -2.88 -6.80 -5.39
N ASP A 128 -3.57 -5.97 -6.17
CA ASP A 128 -3.12 -5.43 -7.47
C ASP A 128 -2.61 -6.47 -8.47
N GLY A 129 -3.16 -7.67 -8.43
CA GLY A 129 -2.83 -8.72 -9.38
C GLY A 129 -3.27 -8.36 -10.81
N ASP A 130 -2.39 -8.61 -11.77
CA ASP A 130 -2.58 -8.28 -13.20
C ASP A 130 -3.36 -9.35 -14.00
N PHE A 131 -3.94 -10.34 -13.34
CA PHE A 131 -4.66 -11.43 -14.02
C PHE A 131 -6.01 -11.72 -13.37
N LYS A 132 -6.91 -12.33 -14.17
CA LYS A 132 -8.23 -12.79 -13.70
C LYS A 132 -8.29 -14.32 -13.83
N HIS A 133 -8.69 -14.98 -12.77
CA HIS A 133 -8.91 -16.44 -12.74
C HIS A 133 -10.03 -16.79 -11.76
N ASP A 134 -10.83 -17.82 -12.08
CA ASP A 134 -12.00 -18.20 -11.25
C ASP A 134 -11.62 -18.67 -9.84
N ASP A 135 -10.39 -19.15 -9.65
CA ASP A 135 -9.89 -19.62 -8.35
C ASP A 135 -9.16 -18.54 -7.54
N VAL A 136 -9.08 -17.30 -8.06
CA VAL A 136 -8.33 -16.21 -7.45
C VAL A 136 -9.22 -14.98 -7.28
N TYR A 137 -9.11 -14.35 -6.13
CA TYR A 137 -9.76 -13.07 -5.82
C TYR A 137 -8.74 -11.95 -5.95
N VAL A 138 -9.15 -10.82 -6.49
CA VAL A 138 -8.26 -9.67 -6.69
C VAL A 138 -8.85 -8.43 -6.04
N ALA A 139 -8.08 -7.80 -5.16
CA ALA A 139 -8.33 -6.46 -4.64
C ALA A 139 -7.46 -5.48 -5.42
N HIS A 140 -8.07 -4.67 -6.28
CA HIS A 140 -7.37 -3.66 -7.08
C HIS A 140 -7.51 -2.28 -6.44
N VAL A 141 -6.39 -1.59 -6.22
CA VAL A 141 -6.32 -0.23 -5.68
C VAL A 141 -5.80 0.69 -6.80
N PRO A 142 -6.70 1.30 -7.58
CA PRO A 142 -6.30 2.04 -8.77
C PRO A 142 -5.66 3.37 -8.40
N TYR A 143 -4.58 3.70 -9.10
CA TYR A 143 -3.86 4.97 -8.92
C TYR A 143 -4.29 6.04 -9.91
N TYR A 144 -4.99 5.68 -10.99
CA TYR A 144 -5.23 6.59 -12.11
C TYR A 144 -5.98 7.85 -11.69
N ALA A 145 -7.17 7.73 -11.09
CA ALA A 145 -8.02 8.89 -10.78
C ALA A 145 -7.38 9.83 -9.76
N MET A 146 -6.75 9.27 -8.74
CA MET A 146 -6.04 10.03 -7.71
C MET A 146 -4.89 10.84 -8.32
N MET A 147 -4.07 10.18 -9.15
CA MET A 147 -2.93 10.80 -9.82
C MET A 147 -3.34 11.78 -10.92
N TYR A 148 -4.47 11.55 -11.61
CA TYR A 148 -5.06 12.50 -12.54
C TYR A 148 -5.39 13.83 -11.84
N LYS A 149 -6.01 13.76 -10.66
CA LYS A 149 -6.28 14.95 -9.85
C LYS A 149 -5.00 15.63 -9.38
N ALA A 150 -4.00 14.86 -8.96
CA ALA A 150 -2.70 15.37 -8.55
C ALA A 150 -2.00 16.12 -9.71
N GLY A 151 -1.98 15.52 -10.90
CA GLY A 151 -1.43 16.15 -12.10
C GLY A 151 -2.15 17.44 -12.46
N TYR A 152 -3.50 17.45 -12.42
CA TYR A 152 -4.30 18.66 -12.68
C TYR A 152 -3.93 19.80 -11.72
N ILE A 153 -3.80 19.53 -10.41
CA ILE A 153 -3.42 20.53 -9.41
C ILE A 153 -1.99 21.01 -9.66
N ALA A 154 -1.04 20.08 -9.88
CA ALA A 154 0.35 20.44 -10.20
C ALA A 154 0.43 21.41 -11.39
N GLY A 155 -0.35 21.14 -12.44
CA GLY A 155 -0.43 22.01 -13.61
C GLY A 155 -1.08 23.37 -13.34
N LYS A 156 -1.79 23.58 -12.23
CA LYS A 156 -2.33 24.89 -11.79
C LYS A 156 -1.37 25.67 -10.89
N MET A 157 -0.32 25.06 -10.40
CA MET A 157 0.72 25.77 -9.66
C MET A 157 1.52 26.67 -10.62
N ASN A 158 1.63 27.97 -10.28
CA ASN A 158 2.28 28.95 -11.17
C ASN A 158 3.81 28.77 -11.26
N ASP A 159 4.39 28.19 -10.23
CA ASP A 159 5.82 27.96 -10.05
C ASP A 159 6.27 26.53 -10.42
N VAL A 160 5.39 25.77 -11.05
CA VAL A 160 5.68 24.41 -11.54
C VAL A 160 5.56 24.40 -13.07
N GLU A 161 6.67 24.29 -13.77
CA GLU A 161 6.74 24.16 -15.22
C GLU A 161 7.28 22.79 -15.65
N ASN A 162 8.30 22.28 -14.94
CA ASN A 162 9.00 21.06 -15.26
C ASN A 162 8.76 20.01 -14.18
N VAL A 163 8.22 18.87 -14.58
CA VAL A 163 7.92 17.77 -13.67
C VAL A 163 8.64 16.51 -14.10
N ARG A 164 9.23 15.79 -13.13
CA ARG A 164 9.76 14.44 -13.35
C ARG A 164 9.00 13.42 -12.53
N ILE A 165 8.61 12.33 -13.16
CA ILE A 165 8.05 11.15 -12.50
C ILE A 165 9.17 10.12 -12.34
N TYR A 166 9.45 9.73 -11.11
CA TYR A 166 10.32 8.60 -10.81
C TYR A 166 9.45 7.37 -10.56
N ILE A 167 9.62 6.34 -11.37
CA ILE A 167 8.92 5.06 -11.18
C ILE A 167 9.91 3.97 -10.76
N ALA A 168 9.44 3.03 -9.93
CA ALA A 168 10.26 1.89 -9.55
C ALA A 168 10.45 0.96 -10.74
N ASN A 169 9.34 0.55 -11.37
CA ASN A 169 9.33 -0.43 -12.45
C ASN A 169 8.04 -0.31 -13.25
N ASP A 170 8.13 -0.21 -14.57
CA ASP A 170 6.97 -0.06 -15.46
C ASP A 170 6.17 -1.39 -15.66
N ASN A 171 6.64 -2.50 -15.10
CA ASN A 171 5.91 -3.78 -15.17
C ASN A 171 4.65 -3.78 -14.26
N TYR A 172 4.61 -2.97 -13.21
CA TYR A 172 3.50 -2.94 -12.28
C TYR A 172 2.35 -2.07 -12.80
N ARG A 173 1.14 -2.63 -12.81
CA ARG A 173 -0.07 -1.97 -13.33
C ARG A 173 -0.36 -0.66 -12.60
N TYR A 174 -0.39 -0.66 -11.27
CA TYR A 174 -0.70 0.54 -10.50
C TYR A 174 0.32 1.68 -10.72
N ILE A 175 1.60 1.35 -11.04
CA ILE A 175 2.62 2.35 -11.39
C ILE A 175 2.30 2.97 -12.75
N ARG A 176 1.95 2.17 -13.77
CA ARG A 176 1.53 2.68 -15.08
C ARG A 176 0.29 3.56 -14.95
N GLU A 177 -0.73 3.10 -14.21
CA GLU A 177 -1.94 3.86 -13.92
C GLU A 177 -1.61 5.21 -13.27
N GLY A 178 -0.71 5.22 -12.28
CA GLY A 178 -0.30 6.44 -11.59
C GLY A 178 0.44 7.40 -12.49
N ARG A 179 1.41 6.92 -13.26
CA ARG A 179 2.15 7.72 -14.25
C ARG A 179 1.19 8.33 -15.29
N ASP A 180 0.39 7.50 -15.93
CA ASP A 180 -0.49 7.91 -17.03
C ASP A 180 -1.60 8.85 -16.53
N GLY A 181 -2.18 8.57 -15.36
CA GLY A 181 -3.14 9.44 -14.72
C GLY A 181 -2.56 10.84 -14.45
N PHE A 182 -1.36 10.90 -13.87
CA PHE A 182 -0.71 12.19 -13.60
C PHE A 182 -0.42 12.98 -14.88
N ILE A 183 0.15 12.34 -15.91
CA ILE A 183 0.45 12.96 -17.22
C ILE A 183 -0.83 13.53 -17.84
N ASP A 184 -1.90 12.73 -17.86
CA ASP A 184 -3.19 13.15 -18.42
C ASP A 184 -3.79 14.36 -17.67
N GLY A 185 -3.71 14.35 -16.33
CA GLY A 185 -4.18 15.45 -15.50
C GLY A 185 -3.36 16.73 -15.68
N PHE A 186 -2.03 16.62 -15.68
CA PHE A 186 -1.11 17.75 -15.87
C PHE A 186 -1.31 18.42 -17.23
N SER A 187 -1.47 17.62 -18.29
CA SER A 187 -1.68 18.07 -19.66
C SER A 187 -2.97 18.90 -19.87
N LEU A 188 -3.94 18.79 -18.97
CA LEU A 188 -5.13 19.67 -19.01
C LEU A 188 -4.81 21.14 -18.66
N SER A 189 -3.74 21.37 -17.94
CA SER A 189 -3.41 22.69 -17.41
C SER A 189 -2.15 23.25 -18.00
N LYS A 190 -1.22 22.42 -18.44
CA LYS A 190 0.08 22.79 -19.02
C LYS A 190 0.40 21.94 -20.24
N ALA A 191 1.03 22.55 -21.24
CA ALA A 191 1.46 21.88 -22.46
C ALA A 191 2.88 21.31 -22.37
N ASN A 192 3.52 21.44 -21.20
CA ASN A 192 4.89 20.99 -20.97
C ASN A 192 4.92 19.46 -20.94
N GLU A 193 5.97 18.89 -21.46
CA GLU A 193 6.23 17.46 -21.39
C GLU A 193 6.64 17.07 -19.96
N VAL A 194 6.13 15.95 -19.48
CA VAL A 194 6.50 15.36 -18.19
C VAL A 194 7.60 14.33 -18.44
N ASP A 195 8.75 14.52 -17.79
CA ASP A 195 9.85 13.57 -17.88
C ASP A 195 9.62 12.34 -17.00
N VAL A 196 10.01 11.17 -17.49
CA VAL A 196 9.82 9.89 -16.76
C VAL A 196 11.14 9.17 -16.61
N TYR A 197 11.51 8.87 -15.38
CA TYR A 197 12.72 8.14 -15.04
C TYR A 197 12.37 6.79 -14.39
N ASP A 198 12.80 5.70 -15.01
CA ASP A 198 12.53 4.34 -14.54
C ASP A 198 13.78 3.74 -13.88
N TYR A 199 13.67 3.49 -12.58
CA TYR A 199 14.75 2.91 -11.78
C TYR A 199 15.11 1.48 -12.19
N SER A 200 14.18 0.71 -12.75
CA SER A 200 14.46 -0.65 -13.20
C SER A 200 15.50 -0.69 -14.32
N THR A 201 15.68 0.42 -15.06
CA THR A 201 16.65 0.51 -16.16
C THR A 201 18.10 0.64 -15.72
N ILE A 202 18.34 0.94 -14.43
CA ILE A 202 19.69 1.17 -13.91
C ILE A 202 20.19 0.10 -12.95
N ASN A 203 19.33 -0.85 -12.57
CA ASN A 203 19.66 -1.87 -11.58
C ASN A 203 19.12 -3.24 -11.93
N ASP A 204 19.98 -4.23 -11.90
CA ASP A 204 19.64 -5.67 -11.97
C ASP A 204 19.39 -6.26 -10.56
N ASP A 205 19.03 -5.42 -9.55
CA ASP A 205 18.83 -5.92 -8.21
C ASP A 205 17.37 -6.38 -7.98
N ASP A 206 17.21 -7.30 -7.02
CA ASP A 206 15.90 -7.86 -6.63
C ASP A 206 14.92 -6.83 -6.03
N THR A 207 15.32 -5.57 -5.91
CA THR A 207 14.47 -4.52 -5.33
C THR A 207 13.60 -3.80 -6.37
N GLU A 208 13.84 -4.04 -7.65
CA GLU A 208 13.05 -3.53 -8.77
C GLU A 208 12.80 -2.00 -8.70
N GLY A 209 13.77 -1.24 -8.22
CA GLY A 209 13.69 0.22 -8.08
C GLY A 209 12.97 0.72 -6.81
N PHE A 210 12.40 -0.17 -5.99
CA PHE A 210 11.63 0.25 -4.81
C PHE A 210 12.48 0.63 -3.59
N MET A 211 13.79 0.40 -3.59
CA MET A 211 14.67 0.58 -2.41
C MET A 211 15.85 1.53 -2.66
N MET A 212 15.75 2.42 -3.64
CA MET A 212 16.83 3.30 -4.12
C MET A 212 17.04 4.58 -3.31
N ARG A 213 16.72 4.59 -2.01
CA ARG A 213 16.77 5.79 -1.13
C ARG A 213 18.07 6.58 -1.21
N ASN A 214 19.21 5.89 -1.25
CA ASN A 214 20.52 6.56 -1.29
C ASN A 214 20.78 7.20 -2.64
N ILE A 215 20.38 6.57 -3.74
CA ILE A 215 20.50 7.13 -5.09
C ILE A 215 19.61 8.36 -5.19
N ALA A 216 18.32 8.23 -4.78
CA ALA A 216 17.38 9.34 -4.75
C ALA A 216 17.90 10.54 -3.96
N TYR A 217 18.54 10.33 -2.80
CA TYR A 217 19.11 11.40 -1.99
C TYR A 217 20.41 11.97 -2.58
N MET A 218 21.38 11.12 -2.95
CA MET A 218 22.74 11.51 -3.28
C MET A 218 22.92 11.98 -4.72
N SER A 219 22.07 11.54 -5.64
CA SER A 219 22.15 11.82 -7.07
C SER A 219 20.93 12.57 -7.57
N ASP A 220 19.77 11.95 -7.52
CA ASP A 220 18.58 12.42 -8.23
C ASP A 220 18.02 13.73 -7.65
N ALA A 221 17.96 13.84 -6.31
CA ALA A 221 17.55 15.07 -5.65
C ALA A 221 18.52 16.23 -5.92
N HIS A 222 19.83 15.96 -5.97
CA HIS A 222 20.82 16.97 -6.35
C HIS A 222 20.74 17.39 -7.83
N GLU A 223 20.31 16.51 -8.71
CA GLU A 223 20.02 16.87 -10.11
C GLU A 223 18.81 17.79 -10.17
N CYS A 224 17.72 17.43 -9.50
CA CYS A 224 16.52 18.26 -9.43
C CYS A 224 16.80 19.66 -8.85
N SER A 225 17.61 19.76 -7.80
CA SER A 225 17.95 21.02 -7.13
C SER A 225 18.76 22.00 -7.97
N LYS A 226 19.33 21.55 -9.09
CA LYS A 226 20.00 22.44 -10.05
C LYS A 226 19.03 23.27 -10.90
N GLY A 227 17.71 23.12 -10.68
CA GLY A 227 16.66 23.84 -11.35
C GLY A 227 16.17 23.18 -12.65
N ASP A 228 16.51 21.91 -12.86
CA ASP A 228 16.02 21.16 -14.01
C ASP A 228 14.54 20.76 -13.84
N PHE A 229 14.07 20.58 -12.58
CA PHE A 229 12.69 20.22 -12.26
C PHE A 229 12.17 21.00 -11.05
N ASP A 230 10.94 21.51 -11.17
CA ASP A 230 10.26 22.25 -10.10
C ASP A 230 9.49 21.31 -9.18
N MET A 231 9.09 20.13 -9.69
CA MET A 231 8.30 19.14 -8.97
C MET A 231 8.68 17.73 -9.39
N ILE A 232 8.65 16.81 -8.42
CA ILE A 232 8.81 15.36 -8.65
C ILE A 232 7.63 14.56 -8.13
N LEU A 233 7.30 13.49 -8.85
CA LEU A 233 6.34 12.46 -8.44
C LEU A 233 7.05 11.11 -8.30
N PRO A 234 7.36 10.64 -7.07
CA PRO A 234 8.07 9.38 -6.86
C PRO A 234 7.11 8.20 -6.63
N ILE A 235 6.70 7.50 -7.69
CA ILE A 235 5.94 6.23 -7.61
C ILE A 235 6.94 5.07 -7.50
N CYS A 236 7.73 5.07 -6.44
CA CYS A 236 8.88 4.18 -6.29
C CYS A 236 9.06 3.66 -4.85
N GLY A 237 7.97 3.50 -4.10
CA GLY A 237 7.97 2.90 -2.77
C GLY A 237 8.93 3.60 -1.80
N GLU A 238 9.82 2.82 -1.17
CA GLU A 238 10.76 3.32 -0.16
C GLU A 238 11.78 4.35 -0.70
N THR A 239 11.96 4.41 -2.00
CA THR A 239 12.86 5.36 -2.67
C THR A 239 12.44 6.82 -2.40
N ILE A 240 11.14 7.09 -2.22
CA ILE A 240 10.61 8.43 -1.86
C ILE A 240 11.31 9.05 -0.64
N TRP A 241 11.75 8.23 0.32
CA TRP A 241 12.40 8.74 1.53
C TRP A 241 13.72 9.45 1.26
N GLY A 242 14.39 9.14 0.15
CA GLY A 242 15.58 9.86 -0.29
C GLY A 242 15.25 11.31 -0.64
N PHE A 243 14.21 11.54 -1.43
CA PHE A 243 13.74 12.86 -1.83
C PHE A 243 13.20 13.65 -0.62
N LEU A 244 12.34 13.04 0.22
CA LEU A 244 11.81 13.70 1.41
C LEU A 244 12.90 14.12 2.41
N ARG A 245 13.93 13.30 2.55
CA ARG A 245 15.09 13.67 3.36
C ARG A 245 15.80 14.87 2.77
N TYR A 246 16.00 14.90 1.45
CA TYR A 246 16.64 16.01 0.77
C TYR A 246 15.84 17.31 0.93
N ASN A 247 14.54 17.31 0.65
CA ASN A 247 13.67 18.47 0.83
C ASN A 247 13.73 19.02 2.28
N ARG A 248 13.72 18.14 3.27
CA ARG A 248 13.81 18.57 4.68
C ARG A 248 15.14 19.26 4.99
N GLU A 249 16.23 18.82 4.39
CA GLU A 249 17.58 19.39 4.56
C GLU A 249 17.79 20.64 3.69
N ASN A 250 17.08 20.77 2.56
CA ASN A 250 17.19 21.84 1.56
C ASN A 250 15.80 22.35 1.14
N PRO A 251 15.06 23.03 2.05
CA PRO A 251 13.69 23.44 1.78
C PRO A 251 13.59 24.49 0.66
N GLY A 252 12.56 24.35 -0.19
CA GLY A 252 12.24 25.28 -1.26
C GLY A 252 13.00 25.07 -2.57
N GLU A 253 13.78 24.00 -2.73
CA GLU A 253 14.50 23.75 -3.97
C GLU A 253 13.62 23.09 -5.04
N PHE A 254 12.74 22.16 -4.65
CA PHE A 254 11.70 21.57 -5.52
C PHE A 254 10.59 20.96 -4.68
N TYR A 255 9.42 20.76 -5.27
CA TYR A 255 8.30 20.08 -4.64
C TYR A 255 8.38 18.56 -4.81
N THR A 256 7.96 17.82 -3.79
CA THR A 256 7.77 16.36 -3.86
C THR A 256 6.30 16.01 -3.62
N ILE A 257 5.69 15.25 -4.53
CA ILE A 257 4.34 14.71 -4.32
C ILE A 257 4.45 13.48 -3.41
N GLY A 258 3.67 13.45 -2.33
CA GLY A 258 3.58 12.30 -1.44
C GLY A 258 2.84 11.13 -2.11
N VAL A 259 3.29 9.90 -1.87
CA VAL A 259 2.65 8.68 -2.39
C VAL A 259 2.54 7.63 -1.30
N GLY A 260 1.38 6.99 -1.19
CA GLY A 260 1.06 5.92 -0.24
C GLY A 260 0.48 6.41 1.08
N ALA A 261 1.00 7.52 1.63
CA ALA A 261 0.54 8.14 2.86
C ALA A 261 0.63 9.66 2.79
N ASP A 262 0.05 10.38 3.76
CA ASP A 262 0.26 11.83 3.87
C ASP A 262 1.71 12.12 4.28
N MET A 263 2.49 12.58 3.30
CA MET A 263 3.90 12.91 3.46
C MET A 263 4.16 14.38 3.83
N SER A 264 3.12 15.22 3.90
CA SER A 264 3.24 16.65 4.24
C SER A 264 3.82 16.89 5.64
N ILE A 265 3.71 15.89 6.52
CA ILE A 265 4.29 15.94 7.88
C ILE A 265 5.83 15.88 7.88
N TYR A 266 6.47 15.47 6.78
CA TYR A 266 7.92 15.29 6.69
C TYR A 266 8.64 16.48 6.06
N SER A 267 7.96 17.25 5.20
CA SER A 267 8.51 18.45 4.56
C SER A 267 7.40 19.42 4.16
N SER A 268 7.67 20.74 4.29
CA SER A 268 6.82 21.81 3.76
C SER A 268 6.74 21.82 2.23
N ASP A 269 7.70 21.18 1.56
CA ASP A 269 7.80 21.08 0.11
C ASP A 269 6.97 19.88 -0.45
N VAL A 270 6.12 19.28 0.39
CA VAL A 270 5.08 18.33 -0.02
C VAL A 270 3.73 19.05 -0.07
N PRO A 271 3.32 19.58 -1.26
CA PRO A 271 2.09 20.34 -1.38
C PRO A 271 0.84 19.46 -1.24
N PHE A 272 0.92 18.22 -1.69
CA PHE A 272 -0.15 17.23 -1.60
C PHE A 272 0.40 15.80 -1.63
N SER A 273 -0.43 14.88 -1.17
CA SER A 273 -0.11 13.45 -1.11
C SER A 273 -1.26 12.62 -1.66
N CYS A 274 -0.91 11.63 -2.47
CA CYS A 274 -1.80 10.57 -2.92
C CYS A 274 -1.80 9.47 -1.85
N VAL A 275 -2.90 9.32 -1.13
CA VAL A 275 -3.01 8.47 0.06
C VAL A 275 -3.88 7.26 -0.23
N GLU A 276 -3.39 6.10 0.18
CA GLU A 276 -4.10 4.84 0.15
C GLU A 276 -4.45 4.42 1.58
N HIS A 277 -5.65 3.92 1.78
CA HIS A 277 -6.10 3.39 3.07
C HIS A 277 -6.01 1.86 3.10
N LEU A 278 -4.81 1.30 2.86
CA LEU A 278 -4.61 -0.14 2.74
C LEU A 278 -4.95 -0.92 4.02
N ASP A 279 -4.79 -0.30 5.19
CA ASP A 279 -5.22 -0.88 6.47
C ASP A 279 -6.75 -1.08 6.52
N ARG A 280 -7.52 -0.15 5.94
CA ARG A 280 -8.98 -0.25 5.84
C ARG A 280 -9.41 -1.22 4.74
N ILE A 281 -8.74 -1.19 3.58
CA ILE A 281 -9.02 -2.04 2.42
C ILE A 281 -8.83 -3.52 2.80
N VAL A 282 -7.67 -3.87 3.37
CA VAL A 282 -7.41 -5.26 3.76
C VAL A 282 -8.37 -5.74 4.85
N SER A 283 -8.75 -4.85 5.78
CA SER A 283 -9.75 -5.16 6.80
C SER A 283 -11.12 -5.44 6.18
N ALA A 284 -11.54 -4.65 5.18
CA ALA A 284 -12.78 -4.88 4.44
C ALA A 284 -12.76 -6.23 3.70
N CYS A 285 -11.65 -6.57 3.04
CA CYS A 285 -11.49 -7.87 2.38
C CYS A 285 -11.62 -9.04 3.35
N VAL A 286 -11.02 -8.95 4.53
CA VAL A 286 -11.15 -9.99 5.58
C VAL A 286 -12.60 -10.13 6.05
N MET A 287 -13.30 -9.02 6.26
CA MET A 287 -14.72 -9.04 6.67
C MET A 287 -15.61 -9.63 5.58
N ASP A 288 -15.42 -9.24 4.32
CA ASP A 288 -16.19 -9.77 3.20
C ASP A 288 -15.97 -11.29 3.02
N TRP A 289 -14.71 -11.73 3.21
CA TRP A 289 -14.42 -13.17 3.23
C TRP A 289 -15.11 -13.90 4.39
N MET A 290 -15.08 -13.35 5.60
CA MET A 290 -15.75 -13.95 6.75
C MET A 290 -17.25 -14.10 6.53
N ASP A 291 -17.87 -13.10 5.91
CA ASP A 291 -19.30 -13.05 5.59
C ASP A 291 -19.66 -13.79 4.29
N ASN A 292 -18.70 -14.44 3.62
CA ASN A 292 -18.83 -15.11 2.31
C ASN A 292 -19.33 -14.16 1.19
N ARG A 293 -18.89 -12.90 1.23
CA ARG A 293 -19.22 -11.85 0.25
C ARG A 293 -17.99 -11.39 -0.56
N LEU A 294 -16.84 -12.08 -0.43
CA LEU A 294 -15.65 -11.73 -1.17
C LEU A 294 -15.92 -11.79 -2.69
N GLU A 295 -15.68 -10.70 -3.39
CA GLU A 295 -15.86 -10.59 -4.82
C GLU A 295 -14.58 -11.05 -5.56
N HIS A 296 -14.74 -11.73 -6.71
CA HIS A 296 -13.60 -12.20 -7.49
C HIS A 296 -12.68 -11.07 -7.98
N TYR A 297 -13.26 -9.90 -8.26
CA TYR A 297 -12.51 -8.70 -8.61
C TYR A 297 -13.22 -7.48 -8.04
N ARG A 298 -12.58 -6.83 -7.09
CA ARG A 298 -13.10 -5.61 -6.46
C ARG A 298 -12.12 -4.47 -6.62
N ILE A 299 -12.64 -3.30 -7.01
CA ILE A 299 -11.92 -2.05 -7.13
C ILE A 299 -12.15 -1.22 -5.86
N PHE A 300 -11.08 -0.70 -5.29
CA PHE A 300 -11.08 0.16 -4.12
C PHE A 300 -10.64 1.57 -4.55
N GLY A 301 -11.56 2.30 -5.20
CA GLY A 301 -11.27 3.55 -5.89
C GLY A 301 -11.52 4.81 -5.08
N LEU A 302 -11.37 5.93 -5.80
CA LEU A 302 -11.46 7.29 -5.27
C LEU A 302 -12.89 7.64 -4.80
N ASP A 303 -13.94 7.22 -5.51
CA ASP A 303 -15.33 7.59 -5.21
C ASP A 303 -15.81 7.03 -3.87
N GLU A 304 -15.29 5.88 -3.47
CA GLU A 304 -15.62 5.23 -2.20
C GLU A 304 -14.72 5.71 -1.04
N GLY A 305 -13.75 6.57 -1.32
CA GLY A 305 -12.81 7.09 -0.33
C GLY A 305 -11.80 6.05 0.18
N TRP A 306 -11.45 5.06 -0.66
CA TRP A 306 -10.38 4.11 -0.35
C TRP A 306 -9.00 4.65 -0.70
N VAL A 307 -8.98 5.55 -1.66
CA VAL A 307 -7.83 6.38 -2.00
C VAL A 307 -8.26 7.84 -1.99
N GLU A 308 -7.35 8.75 -1.64
CA GLU A 308 -7.66 10.18 -1.58
C GLU A 308 -6.45 11.05 -1.91
N LEU A 309 -6.71 12.27 -2.37
CA LEU A 309 -5.70 13.32 -2.52
C LEU A 309 -5.77 14.26 -1.32
N VAL A 310 -4.79 14.15 -0.43
CA VAL A 310 -4.63 15.02 0.74
C VAL A 310 -3.78 16.22 0.36
N VAL A 311 -4.32 17.43 0.53
CA VAL A 311 -3.60 18.69 0.24
C VAL A 311 -3.19 19.35 1.56
N SER A 312 -1.91 19.68 1.67
CA SER A 312 -1.37 20.33 2.86
C SER A 312 -2.01 21.71 3.06
N GLU A 313 -2.13 22.16 4.30
CA GLU A 313 -2.91 23.34 4.71
C GLU A 313 -2.58 24.59 3.90
N GLN A 314 -1.29 24.81 3.65
CA GLN A 314 -0.81 25.99 2.92
C GLN A 314 -1.18 26.00 1.43
N TYR A 315 -1.58 24.85 0.87
CA TYR A 315 -1.94 24.71 -0.55
C TYR A 315 -3.44 24.40 -0.76
N LYS A 316 -4.28 24.48 0.28
CA LYS A 316 -5.71 24.18 0.18
C LYS A 316 -6.45 25.00 -0.87
N SER A 317 -6.02 26.23 -1.16
CA SER A 317 -6.59 27.05 -2.22
C SER A 317 -6.44 26.44 -3.62
N LEU A 318 -5.51 25.51 -3.81
CA LEU A 318 -5.34 24.77 -5.08
C LEU A 318 -6.48 23.76 -5.31
N MET A 319 -7.23 23.38 -4.25
CA MET A 319 -8.38 22.49 -4.37
C MET A 319 -9.63 23.18 -4.93
N GLU A 320 -9.76 24.51 -4.78
CA GLU A 320 -10.94 25.26 -5.24
C GLU A 320 -11.21 25.12 -6.74
N PRO A 321 -10.18 25.07 -7.63
CA PRO A 321 -10.38 24.85 -9.05
C PRO A 321 -10.80 23.41 -9.41
N MET A 322 -10.77 22.48 -8.46
CA MET A 322 -11.11 21.08 -8.71
C MET A 322 -12.63 20.94 -8.82
N SER A 323 -13.13 21.19 -10.01
CA SER A 323 -14.54 21.05 -10.32
C SER A 323 -15.00 19.60 -10.19
N GLN A 324 -16.30 19.40 -9.98
CA GLN A 324 -16.93 18.07 -10.08
C GLN A 324 -16.62 17.41 -11.45
N GLU A 325 -16.42 18.22 -12.48
CA GLU A 325 -16.06 17.75 -13.82
C GLU A 325 -14.68 17.04 -13.84
N ILE A 326 -13.65 17.59 -13.17
CA ILE A 326 -12.34 16.96 -13.07
C ILE A 326 -12.43 15.64 -12.30
N HIS A 327 -13.20 15.61 -11.24
CA HIS A 327 -13.45 14.38 -10.48
C HIS A 327 -14.14 13.31 -11.36
N ARG A 328 -15.22 13.69 -12.07
CA ARG A 328 -15.93 12.80 -12.98
C ARG A 328 -15.03 12.27 -14.11
N GLN A 329 -14.22 13.14 -14.72
CA GLN A 329 -13.28 12.74 -15.77
C GLN A 329 -12.23 11.74 -15.25
N ALA A 330 -11.72 11.96 -14.03
CA ALA A 330 -10.76 11.08 -13.39
C ALA A 330 -11.34 9.68 -13.17
N THR A 331 -12.55 9.60 -12.57
CA THR A 331 -13.18 8.32 -12.23
C THR A 331 -13.68 7.57 -13.47
N GLU A 332 -14.25 8.25 -14.48
CA GLU A 332 -14.63 7.62 -15.75
C GLU A 332 -13.43 7.00 -16.50
N LYS A 333 -12.27 7.68 -16.48
CA LYS A 333 -11.05 7.14 -17.08
C LYS A 333 -10.47 5.98 -16.27
N GLU A 334 -10.51 6.05 -14.94
CA GLU A 334 -10.08 4.95 -14.05
C GLU A 334 -10.88 3.68 -14.32
N GLU A 335 -12.22 3.78 -14.48
CA GLU A 335 -13.03 2.63 -14.84
C GLU A 335 -12.63 2.00 -16.19
N HIS A 336 -12.12 2.82 -17.12
CA HIS A 336 -11.63 2.31 -18.41
C HIS A 336 -10.32 1.54 -18.27
N TYR A 337 -9.42 1.99 -17.41
CA TYR A 337 -8.17 1.31 -17.08
C TYR A 337 -8.40 0.02 -16.28
N ALA A 338 -9.44 -0.04 -15.45
CA ALA A 338 -9.75 -1.17 -14.60
C ALA A 338 -10.36 -2.38 -15.35
N LYS A 339 -10.80 -2.19 -16.59
CA LYS A 339 -11.38 -3.25 -17.46
C LYS A 339 -10.34 -3.96 -18.30
#